data_6e1acca74c5a09a1d8d8071ad476d47c
#
_entry.id   6e1acca74c5a09a1d8d8071ad476d47c
#
_cell.length_a   1.000
_cell.length_b   1.000
_cell.length_c   1.000
_cell.angle_alpha   90.00
_cell.angle_beta   90.00
_cell.angle_gamma   90.00
#
_symmetry.space_group_name_H-M   'P 1'
#
loop_
_entity.id
_entity.type
_entity.pdbx_description
1 polymer ?
#
loop_
_entity_poly.entity_id
_entity_poly.type
_entity_poly.pdbx_seq_one_letter_code
_entity_poly.pdbx_strand_id
1 'polypeptide(L)'
;MASADYFLTGNPDAARATLQAVLAEHGFSVTPEPNGSWTVARGSAVATALVGALAGRKNQRLVYTVQFFDHQGTPVARFARESGAGVMGGAFGLQRSESVFAEVSEAVAARLHAQGHLGHLLRGA
;
A
#
# COMPACT_ATOMS: atom_id res chain seq x y z
N MET A 1 -3.94 10.51 9.21
CA MET A 1 -3.16 9.40 8.67
C MET A 1 -3.13 9.47 7.16
N ALA A 2 -2.00 9.11 6.57
CA ALA A 2 -1.86 9.16 5.13
C ALA A 2 -2.75 8.12 4.46
N SER A 3 -3.44 8.53 3.41
CA SER A 3 -4.24 7.62 2.60
C SER A 3 -4.29 8.13 1.17
N ALA A 4 -4.58 7.24 0.24
CA ALA A 4 -4.77 7.57 -1.16
C ALA A 4 -5.96 6.77 -1.67
N ASP A 5 -6.95 7.47 -2.20
CA ASP A 5 -8.13 6.86 -2.78
C ASP A 5 -8.01 6.95 -4.30
N TYR A 6 -7.92 5.79 -4.94
CA TYR A 6 -7.82 5.69 -6.40
C TYR A 6 -9.21 5.38 -6.94
N PHE A 7 -9.78 6.31 -7.66
CA PHE A 7 -11.05 6.11 -8.34
C PHE A 7 -10.76 5.42 -9.66
N LEU A 8 -11.15 4.16 -9.74
CA LEU A 8 -10.74 3.26 -10.82
C LEU A 8 -11.67 3.41 -12.03
N THR A 9 -11.09 3.35 -13.21
CA THR A 9 -11.84 3.34 -14.47
C THR A 9 -11.48 2.11 -15.27
N GLY A 10 -12.35 1.76 -16.22
CA GLY A 10 -12.15 0.58 -17.04
C GLY A 10 -12.48 -0.69 -16.28
N ASN A 11 -11.74 -1.76 -16.55
CA ASN A 11 -11.97 -3.05 -15.92
C ASN A 11 -11.42 -3.07 -14.49
N PRO A 12 -12.28 -3.26 -13.46
CA PRO A 12 -11.81 -3.26 -12.09
C PRO A 12 -10.80 -4.37 -11.78
N ASP A 13 -10.95 -5.54 -12.40
CA ASP A 13 -10.03 -6.64 -12.16
C ASP A 13 -8.64 -6.33 -12.74
N ALA A 14 -8.60 -5.70 -13.90
CA ALA A 14 -7.33 -5.26 -14.48
C ALA A 14 -6.67 -4.19 -13.62
N ALA A 15 -7.45 -3.26 -13.08
CA ALA A 15 -6.93 -2.24 -12.17
C ALA A 15 -6.36 -2.85 -10.90
N ARG A 16 -7.04 -3.84 -10.32
CA ARG A 16 -6.54 -4.55 -9.14
C ARG A 16 -5.25 -5.30 -9.44
N ALA A 17 -5.17 -5.94 -10.60
CA ALA A 17 -3.95 -6.64 -11.01
C ALA A 17 -2.78 -5.66 -11.14
N THR A 18 -3.03 -4.48 -11.71
CA THR A 18 -2.01 -3.44 -11.82
C THR A 18 -1.56 -2.98 -10.45
N LEU A 19 -2.49 -2.72 -9.55
CA LEU A 19 -2.20 -2.30 -8.18
C LEU A 19 -1.32 -3.34 -7.47
N GLN A 20 -1.71 -4.61 -7.56
CA GLN A 20 -0.95 -5.69 -6.95
C GLN A 20 0.46 -5.79 -7.53
N ALA A 21 0.60 -5.65 -8.85
CA ALA A 21 1.89 -5.72 -9.51
C ALA A 21 2.83 -4.62 -9.04
N VAL A 22 2.34 -3.39 -8.91
CA VAL A 22 3.17 -2.27 -8.44
C VAL A 22 3.60 -2.50 -6.99
N LEU A 23 2.69 -2.96 -6.14
CA LEU A 23 3.03 -3.26 -4.75
C LEU A 23 4.10 -4.35 -4.67
N ALA A 24 3.99 -5.38 -5.49
CA ALA A 24 4.99 -6.45 -5.53
C ALA A 24 6.34 -5.94 -6.02
N GLU A 25 6.35 -5.04 -7.00
CA GLU A 25 7.59 -4.43 -7.50
C GLU A 25 8.32 -3.65 -6.42
N HIS A 26 7.58 -3.12 -5.45
CA HIS A 26 8.16 -2.38 -4.33
C HIS A 26 8.46 -3.28 -3.12
N GLY A 27 8.40 -4.59 -3.30
CA GLY A 27 8.77 -5.55 -2.28
C GLY A 27 7.66 -5.91 -1.29
N PHE A 28 6.42 -5.53 -1.57
CA PHE A 28 5.30 -5.85 -0.70
C PHE A 28 4.66 -7.17 -1.06
N SER A 29 4.25 -7.90 -0.03
CA SER A 29 3.39 -9.07 -0.17
C SER A 29 1.95 -8.63 0.01
N VAL A 30 1.06 -9.12 -0.84
CA VAL A 30 -0.36 -8.78 -0.80
C VAL A 30 -1.13 -10.01 -0.33
N THR A 31 -1.85 -9.88 0.76
CA THR A 31 -2.67 -10.96 1.33
C THR A 31 -4.14 -10.55 1.28
N PRO A 32 -4.97 -11.24 0.50
CA PRO A 32 -6.41 -10.98 0.49
C PRO A 32 -7.03 -11.37 1.83
N GLU A 33 -7.92 -10.52 2.33
CA GLU A 33 -8.62 -10.77 3.58
C GLU A 33 -10.06 -11.22 3.31
N PRO A 34 -10.72 -11.88 4.29
CA PRO A 34 -12.08 -12.37 4.08
C PRO A 34 -13.10 -11.29 3.71
N ASN A 35 -12.87 -10.05 4.14
CA ASN A 35 -13.77 -8.94 3.84
C ASN A 35 -13.52 -8.31 2.46
N GLY A 36 -12.60 -8.88 1.67
CA GLY A 36 -12.27 -8.37 0.35
C GLY A 36 -11.17 -7.32 0.32
N SER A 37 -10.70 -6.87 1.46
CA SER A 37 -9.57 -5.95 1.51
C SER A 37 -8.25 -6.71 1.38
N TRP A 38 -7.16 -5.97 1.26
CA TRP A 38 -5.81 -6.55 1.21
C TRP A 38 -4.99 -6.04 2.38
N THR A 39 -4.21 -6.94 2.97
CA THR A 39 -3.11 -6.57 3.85
C THR A 39 -1.83 -6.57 3.02
N VAL A 40 -1.12 -5.45 3.04
CA VAL A 40 0.06 -5.23 2.23
C VAL A 40 1.24 -5.01 3.17
N ALA A 41 2.20 -5.92 3.15
CA ALA A 41 3.29 -5.89 4.10
C ALA A 41 4.65 -6.04 3.40
N ARG A 42 5.64 -5.35 3.91
CA ARG A 42 7.03 -5.47 3.49
C ARG A 42 7.90 -5.62 4.73
N GLY A 43 8.97 -6.37 4.59
CA GLY A 43 9.82 -6.70 5.70
C GLY A 43 9.27 -7.90 6.46
N SER A 44 10.10 -8.56 7.19
CA SER A 44 9.76 -9.81 7.85
C SER A 44 10.36 -9.85 9.24
N ALA A 45 9.54 -10.24 10.22
CA ALA A 45 10.04 -10.51 11.57
C ALA A 45 11.06 -11.64 11.56
N VAL A 46 10.87 -12.62 10.69
CA VAL A 46 11.79 -13.73 10.55
C VAL A 46 13.14 -13.27 10.02
N ALA A 47 13.13 -12.46 8.96
CA ALA A 47 14.36 -11.90 8.42
C ALA A 47 15.09 -11.05 9.44
N THR A 48 14.35 -10.25 10.19
CA THR A 48 14.93 -9.43 11.25
C THR A 48 15.55 -10.31 12.34
N ALA A 49 14.90 -11.38 12.72
CA ALA A 49 15.39 -12.29 13.74
C ALA A 49 16.65 -13.03 13.28
N LEU A 50 16.72 -13.42 12.01
CA LEU A 50 17.87 -14.15 11.48
C LEU A 50 19.09 -13.27 11.23
N VAL A 51 18.88 -12.05 10.79
CA VAL A 51 19.95 -11.14 10.41
C VAL A 51 20.23 -10.11 11.50
N GLY A 52 19.35 -9.98 12.44
CA GLY A 52 19.49 -9.05 13.57
C GLY A 52 19.64 -7.61 13.12
N ALA A 53 20.54 -6.89 13.77
CA ALA A 53 20.79 -5.50 13.46
C ALA A 53 21.30 -5.27 12.04
N LEU A 54 21.85 -6.31 11.42
CA LEU A 54 22.33 -6.22 10.04
C LEU A 54 21.19 -6.16 9.02
N ALA A 55 19.99 -6.59 9.40
CA ALA A 55 18.83 -6.43 8.56
C ALA A 55 18.55 -4.96 8.27
N GLY A 56 18.93 -4.11 9.19
CA GLY A 56 18.86 -2.68 9.01
C GLY A 56 17.46 -2.17 8.72
N ARG A 57 17.41 -0.99 8.19
CA ARG A 57 16.13 -0.32 7.92
C ARG A 57 15.41 -0.89 6.71
N LYS A 58 16.11 -1.57 5.81
CA LYS A 58 15.52 -2.12 4.60
C LYS A 58 14.54 -3.25 4.88
N ASN A 59 14.74 -3.95 6.00
CA ASN A 59 13.89 -5.07 6.38
C ASN A 59 12.93 -4.74 7.51
N GLN A 60 12.78 -3.46 7.83
CA GLN A 60 11.79 -3.04 8.81
C GLN A 60 10.39 -3.35 8.28
N ARG A 61 9.56 -3.93 9.15
CA ARG A 61 8.21 -4.31 8.76
C ARG A 61 7.33 -3.08 8.59
N LEU A 62 6.75 -2.96 7.40
CA LEU A 62 5.78 -1.92 7.07
C LEU A 62 4.48 -2.59 6.67
N VAL A 63 3.37 -2.15 7.23
CA VAL A 63 2.06 -2.73 6.95
C VAL A 63 1.10 -1.63 6.50
N TYR A 64 0.49 -1.86 5.35
CA TYR A 64 -0.54 -1.01 4.80
C TYR A 64 -1.76 -1.84 4.47
N THR A 65 -2.87 -1.18 4.20
CA THR A 65 -4.10 -1.87 3.78
C THR A 65 -4.59 -1.27 2.47
N VAL A 66 -5.28 -2.10 1.69
CA VAL A 66 -6.03 -1.62 0.53
C VAL A 66 -7.47 -2.07 0.73
N GLN A 67 -8.37 -1.11 0.81
CA GLN A 67 -9.80 -1.37 0.93
C GLN A 67 -10.48 -1.05 -0.38
N PHE A 68 -11.39 -1.90 -0.80
CA PHE A 68 -12.16 -1.72 -2.03
C PHE A 68 -13.60 -1.43 -1.70
N PHE A 69 -14.14 -0.38 -2.29
CA PHE A 69 -15.54 -0.01 -2.08
C PHE A 69 -16.06 0.77 -3.29
N ASP A 70 -17.36 0.93 -3.37
CA ASP A 70 -17.97 1.74 -4.40
C ASP A 70 -18.36 3.09 -3.83
N HIS A 71 -18.06 4.14 -4.59
CA HIS A 71 -18.50 5.49 -4.27
C HIS A 71 -19.35 5.99 -5.44
N GLN A 72 -20.66 6.07 -5.23
CA GLN A 72 -21.60 6.53 -6.25
C GLN A 72 -21.45 5.75 -7.57
N GLY A 73 -21.25 4.44 -7.47
CA GLY A 73 -21.11 3.58 -8.62
C GLY A 73 -19.70 3.48 -9.19
N THR A 74 -18.74 4.20 -8.62
CA THR A 74 -17.35 4.14 -9.07
C THR A 74 -16.53 3.27 -8.12
N PRO A 75 -15.82 2.26 -8.63
CA PRO A 75 -14.94 1.47 -7.77
C PRO A 75 -13.78 2.31 -7.24
N VAL A 76 -13.51 2.18 -5.96
CA VAL A 76 -12.43 2.91 -5.30
C VAL A 76 -11.53 1.93 -4.57
N ALA A 77 -10.22 2.12 -4.70
CA ALA A 77 -9.23 1.41 -3.91
C ALA A 77 -8.60 2.43 -2.94
N ARG A 78 -8.73 2.18 -1.65
CA ARG A 78 -8.13 3.04 -0.63
C ARG A 78 -6.87 2.38 -0.10
N PHE A 79 -5.74 2.97 -0.42
CA PHE A 79 -4.44 2.56 0.09
C PHE A 79 -4.10 3.42 1.29
N ALA A 80 -3.95 2.79 2.45
CA ALA A 80 -3.75 3.52 3.69
C ALA A 80 -2.81 2.76 4.62
N ARG A 81 -2.20 3.50 5.53
CA ARG A 81 -1.42 2.88 6.59
C ARG A 81 -2.36 2.23 7.60
N GLU A 82 -2.01 1.02 8.03
CA GLU A 82 -2.81 0.32 9.02
C GLU A 82 -2.77 1.07 10.35
N SER A 83 -3.96 1.33 10.90
CA SER A 83 -4.08 2.05 12.17
C SER A 83 -3.48 1.26 13.32
N GLY A 84 -2.61 1.89 14.07
CA GLY A 84 -2.12 1.35 15.33
C GLY A 84 -1.06 0.28 15.21
N ALA A 85 -0.79 -0.27 14.03
CA ALA A 85 0.08 -1.41 13.89
C ALA A 85 1.38 -0.99 13.29
N GLY A 86 2.07 -0.27 13.26
CA GLY A 86 3.28 -0.07 12.50
C GLY A 86 4.18 1.00 13.05
N VAL A 87 3.82 1.53 14.18
CA VAL A 87 4.66 2.56 14.76
C VAL A 87 5.59 1.92 15.79
N MET A 88 6.31 0.92 15.32
CA MET A 88 7.39 0.32 16.08
C MET A 88 8.65 1.11 15.78
N GLY A 89 9.21 1.73 16.78
CA GLY A 89 10.40 2.54 16.60
C GLY A 89 10.16 4.04 16.70
N GLY A 90 9.03 4.46 17.20
CA GLY A 90 8.74 5.86 17.50
C GLY A 90 8.73 6.75 16.27
N ALA A 91 9.27 7.96 16.39
CA ALA A 91 9.23 8.96 15.34
C ALA A 91 9.93 8.52 14.05
N PHE A 92 10.99 7.74 14.16
CA PHE A 92 11.71 7.25 12.99
C PHE A 92 10.87 6.25 12.19
N GLY A 93 10.18 5.34 12.89
CA GLY A 93 9.32 4.37 12.23
C GLY A 93 8.17 5.04 11.50
N LEU A 94 7.56 6.03 12.11
CA LEU A 94 6.47 6.78 11.52
C LEU A 94 6.94 7.55 10.28
N GLN A 95 8.05 8.26 10.38
CA GLN A 95 8.57 9.05 9.28
C GLN A 95 8.94 8.17 8.09
N ARG A 96 9.58 7.04 8.34
CA ARG A 96 9.92 6.10 7.28
C ARG A 96 8.68 5.53 6.61
N SER A 97 7.67 5.17 7.40
CA SER A 97 6.42 4.67 6.85
C SER A 97 5.74 5.69 5.94
N GLU A 98 5.76 6.95 6.32
CA GLU A 98 5.18 8.00 5.50
C GLU A 98 5.97 8.24 4.20
N SER A 99 7.30 8.21 4.26
CA SER A 99 8.14 8.35 3.07
C SER A 99 7.91 7.21 2.08
N VAL A 100 7.86 5.98 2.58
CA VAL A 100 7.61 4.82 1.73
C VAL A 100 6.19 4.88 1.18
N PHE A 101 5.22 5.27 1.99
CA PHE A 101 3.85 5.41 1.55
C PHE A 101 3.75 6.41 0.39
N ALA A 102 4.39 7.56 0.51
CA ALA A 102 4.37 8.58 -0.53
C ALA A 102 4.97 8.04 -1.84
N GLU A 103 6.12 7.38 -1.75
CA GLU A 103 6.78 6.81 -2.91
C GLU A 103 5.91 5.76 -3.60
N VAL A 104 5.37 4.82 -2.83
CA VAL A 104 4.58 3.73 -3.39
C VAL A 104 3.24 4.25 -3.93
N SER A 105 2.58 5.15 -3.22
CA SER A 105 1.31 5.70 -3.68
C SER A 105 1.46 6.47 -4.99
N GLU A 106 2.57 7.19 -5.16
CA GLU A 106 2.86 7.85 -6.42
C GLU A 106 3.10 6.86 -7.56
N ALA A 107 3.84 5.79 -7.29
CA ALA A 107 4.11 4.76 -8.29
C ALA A 107 2.82 4.07 -8.73
N VAL A 108 1.92 3.78 -7.79
CA VAL A 108 0.62 3.19 -8.09
C VAL A 108 -0.21 4.13 -8.96
N ALA A 109 -0.28 5.40 -8.59
CA ALA A 109 -1.03 6.39 -9.35
C ALA A 109 -0.51 6.50 -10.77
N ALA A 110 0.80 6.58 -10.94
CA ALA A 110 1.41 6.70 -12.26
C ALA A 110 1.12 5.48 -13.14
N ARG A 111 1.20 4.28 -12.58
CA ARG A 111 0.95 3.06 -13.33
C ARG A 111 -0.53 2.92 -13.70
N LEU A 112 -1.43 3.19 -12.78
CA LEU A 112 -2.86 3.16 -13.06
C LEU A 112 -3.23 4.18 -14.13
N HIS A 113 -2.68 5.38 -14.04
CA HIS A 113 -2.91 6.42 -15.04
C HIS A 113 -2.39 6.00 -16.42
N ALA A 114 -1.17 5.46 -16.46
CA ALA A 114 -0.56 5.03 -17.73
C ALA A 114 -1.36 3.94 -18.43
N GLN A 115 -2.07 3.10 -17.67
CA GLN A 115 -2.88 2.02 -18.23
C GLN A 115 -4.35 2.40 -18.42
N GLY A 116 -4.71 3.64 -18.15
CA GLY A 116 -6.09 4.12 -18.33
C GLY A 116 -7.04 3.66 -17.25
N HIS A 117 -6.54 3.28 -16.08
CA HIS A 117 -7.37 2.80 -14.97
C HIS A 117 -7.59 3.81 -13.87
N LEU A 118 -6.98 4.98 -13.95
CA LEU A 118 -7.14 6.01 -12.92
C LEU A 118 -8.00 7.16 -13.43
N GLY A 119 -9.18 7.32 -12.83
CA GLY A 119 -10.06 8.45 -13.15
C GLY A 119 -9.81 9.65 -12.25
N HIS A 120 -9.52 9.40 -10.97
CA HIS A 120 -9.33 10.47 -10.00
C HIS A 120 -8.53 9.95 -8.82
N LEU A 121 -7.78 10.83 -8.18
CA LEU A 121 -6.99 10.49 -7.00
C LEU A 121 -7.27 11.51 -5.92
N LEU A 122 -7.69 11.02 -4.75
CA LEU A 122 -7.83 11.84 -3.54
C LEU A 122 -6.81 11.39 -2.51
N ARG A 123 -6.10 12.34 -1.94
CA ARG A 123 -5.13 12.06 -0.90
C ARG A 123 -5.68 12.55 0.44
N GLY A 124 -5.63 11.67 1.43
CA GLY A 124 -5.97 12.01 2.79
C GLY A 124 -4.73 12.43 3.58
N ALA A 125 -4.95 13.25 4.57
CA ALA A 125 -3.88 13.71 5.45
C ALA A 125 -3.50 12.65 6.49
#